data_23804cdc9ad9d27cfa1a3b59ecf4d9c9
#
_entry.id   23804cdc9ad9d27cfa1a3b59ecf4d9c9
#
_cell.length_a   1.000
_cell.length_b   1.000
_cell.length_c   1.000
_cell.angle_alpha   90.00
_cell.angle_beta   90.00
_cell.angle_gamma   90.00
#
_symmetry.space_group_name_H-M   'P 1'
#
loop_
_entity.id
_entity.type
_entity.pdbx_description
1 polymer ?
#
loop_
_entity_poly.entity_id
_entity_poly.type
_entity_poly.pdbx_seq_one_letter_code
_entity_poly.pdbx_strand_id
1 'polypeptide(L)'
;MSFVIAAPEALVAVASDLAGIGSALAEANAAALAPTTALLAAGADEVSAAIAALFGAHGQAYQTVSAQASAFHAQFVQALTGGGGAYAAAEAANVSAAQSTDQRLLDLINGPTQALLGRPLIGDCLLYTSPSPRDATLSRMPSSA
;
A
#
# COMPACT_ATOMS: atom_id res chain seq x y z
N MET A 1 -22.68 -14.04 -3.79
CA MET A 1 -21.70 -13.36 -2.92
C MET A 1 -21.08 -12.23 -3.72
N SER A 2 -21.08 -11.02 -3.21
CA SER A 2 -20.42 -9.89 -3.85
C SER A 2 -18.92 -10.01 -3.59
N PHE A 3 -18.13 -10.26 -4.60
CA PHE A 3 -16.67 -10.25 -4.48
C PHE A 3 -16.21 -8.79 -4.53
N VAL A 4 -15.78 -8.25 -3.41
CA VAL A 4 -15.08 -6.99 -3.36
C VAL A 4 -13.60 -7.28 -3.54
N ILE A 5 -13.02 -6.80 -4.63
CA ILE A 5 -11.58 -6.88 -4.86
C ILE A 5 -11.00 -5.58 -4.29
N ALA A 6 -10.19 -5.69 -3.26
CA ALA A 6 -9.39 -4.57 -2.77
C ALA A 6 -8.13 -4.42 -3.63
N ALA A 7 -7.70 -3.18 -3.82
CA ALA A 7 -6.42 -2.86 -4.47
C ALA A 7 -5.46 -2.28 -3.40
N PRO A 8 -4.78 -3.12 -2.60
CA PRO A 8 -3.91 -2.68 -1.51
C PRO A 8 -2.81 -1.74 -1.98
N GLU A 9 -2.27 -1.98 -3.18
CA GLU A 9 -1.22 -1.18 -3.78
C GLU A 9 -1.69 0.26 -4.04
N ALA A 10 -2.95 0.44 -4.45
CA ALA A 10 -3.52 1.77 -4.65
C ALA A 10 -3.65 2.53 -3.33
N LEU A 11 -4.00 1.86 -2.23
CA LEU A 11 -4.05 2.47 -0.90
C LEU A 11 -2.67 2.90 -0.43
N VAL A 12 -1.64 2.09 -0.66
CA VAL A 12 -0.25 2.43 -0.32
C VAL A 12 0.24 3.61 -1.17
N ALA A 13 -0.06 3.65 -2.46
CA ALA A 13 0.29 4.77 -3.34
C ALA A 13 -0.36 6.07 -2.86
N VAL A 14 -1.66 6.07 -2.56
CA VAL A 14 -2.37 7.24 -2.02
C VAL A 14 -1.80 7.66 -0.66
N ALA A 15 -1.42 6.73 0.21
CA ALA A 15 -0.77 7.06 1.48
C ALA A 15 0.58 7.75 1.27
N SER A 16 1.36 7.34 0.26
CA SER A 16 2.61 7.98 -0.12
C SER A 16 2.40 9.40 -0.65
N ASP A 17 1.39 9.61 -1.51
CA ASP A 17 1.03 10.94 -2.02
C ASP A 17 0.60 11.88 -0.90
N LEU A 18 -0.21 11.39 0.04
CA LEU A 18 -0.61 12.15 1.22
C LEU A 18 0.59 12.52 2.11
N ALA A 19 1.57 11.62 2.28
CA ALA A 19 2.80 11.93 3.00
C ALA A 19 3.58 13.05 2.30
N GLY A 20 3.65 13.03 0.97
CA GLY A 20 4.24 14.11 0.16
C GLY A 20 3.55 15.45 0.36
N ILE A 21 2.21 15.48 0.39
CA ILE A 21 1.42 16.68 0.70
C ILE A 21 1.75 17.20 2.11
N GLY A 22 1.85 16.30 3.09
CA GLY A 22 2.22 16.67 4.45
C GLY A 22 3.59 17.35 4.53
N SER A 23 4.58 16.83 3.79
CA SER A 23 5.92 17.43 3.71
C SER A 23 5.91 18.81 3.07
N ALA A 24 5.23 18.96 1.93
CA ALA A 24 5.11 20.25 1.25
C ALA A 24 4.41 21.30 2.12
N LEU A 25 3.38 20.89 2.87
CA LEU A 25 2.68 21.78 3.80
C LEU A 25 3.57 22.20 4.98
N ALA A 26 4.38 21.30 5.51
CA ALA A 26 5.34 21.60 6.56
C ALA A 26 6.40 22.60 6.10
N GLU A 27 6.93 22.46 4.89
CA GLU A 27 7.86 23.40 4.27
C GLU A 27 7.23 24.80 4.09
N ALA A 28 6.01 24.83 3.55
CA ALA A 28 5.27 26.08 3.37
C ALA A 28 5.01 26.81 4.70
N ASN A 29 4.63 26.06 5.75
CA ASN A 29 4.40 26.62 7.10
C ASN A 29 5.70 27.13 7.73
N ALA A 30 6.81 26.43 7.53
CA ALA A 30 8.12 26.89 7.99
C ALA A 30 8.55 28.18 7.28
N ALA A 31 8.35 28.28 5.97
CA ALA A 31 8.62 29.48 5.19
C ALA A 31 7.74 30.67 5.61
N ALA A 32 6.48 30.41 5.99
CA ALA A 32 5.53 31.42 6.43
C ALA A 32 5.78 31.91 7.87
N LEU A 33 6.56 31.19 8.69
CA LEU A 33 6.73 31.49 10.12
C LEU A 33 7.25 32.89 10.36
N ALA A 34 8.41 33.25 9.82
CA ALA A 34 9.02 34.56 10.08
C ALA A 34 8.19 35.74 9.53
N PRO A 35 7.70 35.74 8.27
CA PRO A 35 6.95 36.85 7.74
C PRO A 35 5.58 37.04 8.39
N THR A 36 5.02 36.06 9.07
CA THR A 36 3.70 36.17 9.72
C THR A 36 3.77 36.41 11.22
N THR A 37 4.85 36.03 11.88
CA THR A 37 5.00 36.18 13.35
C THR A 37 5.89 37.36 13.75
N ALA A 38 6.75 37.87 12.86
CA ALA A 38 7.69 38.96 13.12
C ALA A 38 7.30 40.23 12.37
N LEU A 39 6.01 40.56 12.34
CA LEU A 39 5.52 41.77 11.69
C LEU A 39 6.00 43.01 12.43
N LEU A 40 6.59 43.95 11.68
CA LEU A 40 6.90 45.29 12.19
C LEU A 40 5.68 46.20 12.06
N ALA A 41 5.51 47.12 13.02
CA ALA A 41 4.49 48.17 12.93
C ALA A 41 4.74 49.07 11.70
N ALA A 42 3.69 49.39 10.95
CA ALA A 42 3.78 50.19 9.74
C ALA A 42 4.10 51.66 10.02
N GLY A 43 3.85 52.11 11.23
CA GLY A 43 4.14 53.46 11.72
C GLY A 43 4.52 53.47 13.20
N ALA A 44 4.96 54.60 13.70
CA ALA A 44 5.36 54.79 15.10
C ALA A 44 4.16 55.19 16.00
N ASP A 45 2.95 54.72 15.64
CA ASP A 45 1.71 55.00 16.38
C ASP A 45 1.18 53.73 17.04
N GLU A 46 0.34 53.94 18.07
CA GLU A 46 -0.22 52.83 18.86
C GLU A 46 -1.15 51.93 18.07
N VAL A 47 -1.79 52.43 17.01
CA VAL A 47 -2.70 51.61 16.17
C VAL A 47 -1.89 50.64 15.31
N SER A 48 -0.84 51.16 14.66
CA SER A 48 0.08 50.31 13.89
C SER A 48 0.75 49.23 14.75
N ALA A 49 1.15 49.61 15.98
CA ALA A 49 1.73 48.66 16.94
C ALA A 49 0.71 47.59 17.36
N ALA A 50 -0.54 47.98 17.65
CA ALA A 50 -1.60 47.01 18.00
C ALA A 50 -1.95 46.05 16.86
N ILE A 51 -1.99 46.53 15.62
CA ILE A 51 -2.22 45.71 14.44
C ILE A 51 -1.09 44.71 14.24
N ALA A 52 0.17 45.15 14.34
CA ALA A 52 1.31 44.22 14.20
C ALA A 52 1.30 43.13 15.28
N ALA A 53 0.96 43.50 16.54
CA ALA A 53 0.80 42.54 17.62
C ALA A 53 -0.33 41.53 17.37
N LEU A 54 -1.48 42.00 16.85
CA LEU A 54 -2.61 41.14 16.51
C LEU A 54 -2.24 40.08 15.42
N PHE A 55 -1.60 40.53 14.34
CA PHE A 55 -1.16 39.63 13.27
C PHE A 55 -0.09 38.69 13.77
N GLY A 56 0.86 39.11 14.57
CA GLY A 56 1.88 38.26 15.17
C GLY A 56 1.26 37.18 16.07
N ALA A 57 0.31 37.53 16.93
CA ALA A 57 -0.42 36.58 17.77
C ALA A 57 -1.24 35.59 16.94
N HIS A 58 -1.89 36.06 15.88
CA HIS A 58 -2.62 35.17 14.94
C HIS A 58 -1.68 34.21 14.23
N GLY A 59 -0.52 34.67 13.75
CA GLY A 59 0.51 33.80 13.14
C GLY A 59 1.01 32.72 14.10
N GLN A 60 1.24 33.07 15.38
CA GLN A 60 1.64 32.08 16.40
C GLN A 60 0.52 31.05 16.67
N ALA A 61 -0.73 31.49 16.79
CA ALA A 61 -1.86 30.62 16.97
C ALA A 61 -2.01 29.66 15.77
N TYR A 62 -1.85 30.17 14.56
CA TYR A 62 -1.85 29.34 13.34
C TYR A 62 -0.77 28.27 13.39
N GLN A 63 0.47 28.59 13.77
CA GLN A 63 1.55 27.63 13.87
C GLN A 63 1.24 26.51 14.88
N THR A 64 0.60 26.83 15.99
CA THR A 64 0.16 25.83 16.97
C THR A 64 -0.86 24.88 16.39
N VAL A 65 -1.89 25.38 15.72
CA VAL A 65 -2.92 24.56 15.05
C VAL A 65 -2.31 23.74 13.91
N SER A 66 -1.39 24.34 13.15
CA SER A 66 -0.69 23.65 12.06
C SER A 66 0.13 22.46 12.55
N ALA A 67 0.81 22.59 13.70
CA ALA A 67 1.54 21.49 14.32
C ALA A 67 0.60 20.33 14.72
N GLN A 68 -0.57 20.64 15.29
CA GLN A 68 -1.58 19.64 15.63
C GLN A 68 -2.16 18.96 14.39
N ALA A 69 -2.44 19.74 13.34
CA ALA A 69 -2.92 19.21 12.06
C ALA A 69 -1.89 18.29 11.40
N SER A 70 -0.60 18.63 11.46
CA SER A 70 0.48 17.77 10.93
C SER A 70 0.59 16.46 11.70
N ALA A 71 0.46 16.48 13.02
CA ALA A 71 0.45 15.25 13.83
C ALA A 71 -0.74 14.35 13.49
N PHE A 72 -1.94 14.93 13.36
CA PHE A 72 -3.13 14.19 12.93
C PHE A 72 -2.96 13.60 11.52
N HIS A 73 -2.43 14.38 10.57
CA HIS A 73 -2.17 13.93 9.21
C HIS A 73 -1.21 12.74 9.17
N ALA A 74 -0.12 12.79 9.96
CA ALA A 74 0.83 11.68 10.05
C ALA A 74 0.18 10.41 10.60
N GLN A 75 -0.66 10.52 11.62
CA GLN A 75 -1.43 9.37 12.16
C GLN A 75 -2.41 8.81 11.13
N PHE A 76 -3.08 9.68 10.38
CA PHE A 76 -3.99 9.28 9.32
C PHE A 76 -3.27 8.50 8.21
N VAL A 77 -2.11 8.99 7.74
CA VAL A 77 -1.29 8.30 6.74
C VAL A 77 -0.84 6.92 7.24
N GLN A 78 -0.41 6.82 8.51
CA GLN A 78 -0.05 5.54 9.12
C GLN A 78 -1.24 4.57 9.19
N ALA A 79 -2.41 5.05 9.58
CA ALA A 79 -3.62 4.22 9.63
C ALA A 79 -4.03 3.73 8.23
N LEU A 80 -3.92 4.58 7.21
CA LEU A 80 -4.20 4.21 5.83
C LEU A 80 -3.22 3.14 5.31
N THR A 81 -1.93 3.30 5.59
CA THR A 81 -0.88 2.33 5.25
C THR A 81 -1.13 0.99 5.96
N GLY A 82 -1.46 1.02 7.26
CA GLY A 82 -1.79 -0.17 8.03
C GLY A 82 -3.04 -0.88 7.50
N GLY A 83 -4.05 -0.12 7.11
CA GLY A 83 -5.26 -0.64 6.46
C GLY A 83 -4.93 -1.34 5.13
N GLY A 84 -4.11 -0.73 4.28
CA GLY A 84 -3.63 -1.34 3.04
C GLY A 84 -2.91 -2.67 3.29
N GLY A 85 -2.04 -2.73 4.29
CA GLY A 85 -1.35 -3.95 4.69
C GLY A 85 -2.31 -5.05 5.18
N ALA A 86 -3.34 -4.68 5.94
CA ALA A 86 -4.37 -5.63 6.40
C ALA A 86 -5.17 -6.23 5.24
N TYR A 87 -5.54 -5.42 4.23
CA TYR A 87 -6.18 -5.92 3.02
C TYR A 87 -5.24 -6.86 2.23
N ALA A 88 -3.97 -6.51 2.06
CA ALA A 88 -3.00 -7.37 1.39
C ALA A 88 -2.85 -8.73 2.09
N ALA A 89 -2.77 -8.73 3.42
CA ALA A 89 -2.71 -9.97 4.20
C ALA A 89 -3.97 -10.82 4.06
N ALA A 90 -5.16 -10.18 4.06
CA ALA A 90 -6.43 -10.89 3.88
C ALA A 90 -6.54 -11.50 2.47
N GLU A 91 -6.14 -10.79 1.43
CA GLU A 91 -6.11 -11.31 0.06
C GLU A 91 -5.17 -12.52 -0.06
N ALA A 92 -3.96 -12.42 0.50
CA ALA A 92 -3.00 -13.54 0.52
C ALA A 92 -3.56 -14.77 1.27
N ALA A 93 -4.23 -14.55 2.41
CA ALA A 93 -4.88 -15.62 3.16
C ALA A 93 -6.00 -16.29 2.38
N ASN A 94 -6.82 -15.50 1.66
CA ASN A 94 -7.91 -15.99 0.82
C ASN A 94 -7.40 -16.85 -0.34
N VAL A 95 -6.33 -16.42 -1.01
CA VAL A 95 -5.67 -17.22 -2.07
C VAL A 95 -5.14 -18.54 -1.51
N SER A 96 -4.44 -18.50 -0.36
CA SER A 96 -3.93 -19.71 0.29
C SER A 96 -5.04 -20.67 0.72
N ALA A 97 -6.16 -20.16 1.25
CA ALA A 97 -7.30 -20.95 1.64
C ALA A 97 -7.96 -21.63 0.42
N ALA A 98 -8.13 -20.90 -0.69
CA ALA A 98 -8.66 -21.45 -1.93
C ALA A 98 -7.77 -22.59 -2.47
N GLN A 99 -6.46 -22.34 -2.58
CA GLN A 99 -5.49 -23.35 -3.04
C GLN A 99 -5.48 -24.59 -2.15
N SER A 100 -5.55 -24.45 -0.82
CA SER A 100 -5.57 -25.57 0.11
C SER A 100 -6.87 -26.40 -0.01
N THR A 101 -7.99 -25.76 -0.33
CA THR A 101 -9.27 -26.43 -0.53
C THR A 101 -9.26 -27.24 -1.81
N ASP A 102 -8.76 -26.69 -2.90
CA ASP A 102 -8.60 -27.37 -4.19
C ASP A 102 -7.66 -28.57 -4.04
N GLN A 103 -6.54 -28.42 -3.36
CA GLN A 103 -5.59 -29.50 -3.12
C GLN A 103 -6.22 -30.64 -2.31
N ARG A 104 -6.94 -30.33 -1.23
CA ARG A 104 -7.64 -31.34 -0.42
C ARG A 104 -8.69 -32.10 -1.22
N LEU A 105 -9.42 -31.41 -2.11
CA LEU A 105 -10.40 -32.03 -2.98
C LEU A 105 -9.73 -32.97 -3.97
N LEU A 106 -8.62 -32.54 -4.57
CA LEU A 106 -7.80 -33.42 -5.46
C LEU A 106 -7.24 -34.62 -4.73
N ASP A 107 -6.74 -34.43 -3.51
CA ASP A 107 -6.22 -35.54 -2.68
C ASP A 107 -7.32 -36.56 -2.33
N LEU A 108 -8.53 -36.08 -2.01
CA LEU A 108 -9.68 -36.92 -1.71
C LEU A 108 -10.10 -37.76 -2.93
N ILE A 109 -10.08 -37.18 -4.14
CA ILE A 109 -10.46 -37.86 -5.38
C ILE A 109 -9.33 -38.77 -5.84
N ASN A 110 -8.10 -38.36 -5.74
CA ASN A 110 -6.94 -39.10 -6.24
C ASN A 110 -6.44 -40.19 -5.27
N GLY A 111 -6.69 -40.04 -3.95
CA GLY A 111 -6.20 -40.97 -2.93
C GLY A 111 -6.56 -42.43 -3.23
N PRO A 112 -7.84 -42.80 -3.46
CA PRO A 112 -8.24 -44.16 -3.77
C PRO A 112 -7.63 -44.70 -5.06
N THR A 113 -7.56 -43.88 -6.10
CA THR A 113 -7.03 -44.27 -7.41
C THR A 113 -5.51 -44.36 -7.41
N GLN A 114 -4.83 -43.52 -6.66
CA GLN A 114 -3.40 -43.61 -6.45
C GLN A 114 -3.03 -44.91 -5.71
N ALA A 115 -3.81 -45.30 -4.68
CA ALA A 115 -3.58 -46.51 -3.91
C ALA A 115 -3.85 -47.79 -4.71
N LEU A 116 -4.87 -47.79 -5.58
CA LEU A 116 -5.28 -48.99 -6.33
C LEU A 116 -4.58 -49.11 -7.69
N LEU A 117 -4.34 -48.01 -8.38
CA LEU A 117 -3.87 -47.99 -9.76
C LEU A 117 -2.49 -47.33 -9.93
N GLY A 118 -1.94 -46.72 -8.86
CA GLY A 118 -0.68 -45.96 -8.90
C GLY A 118 -0.75 -44.71 -9.76
N ARG A 119 -1.96 -44.20 -10.07
CA ARG A 119 -2.17 -43.06 -10.96
C ARG A 119 -3.26 -42.13 -10.42
N PRO A 120 -3.07 -40.78 -10.48
CA PRO A 120 -4.12 -39.85 -10.16
C PRO A 120 -5.23 -39.87 -11.20
N LEU A 121 -6.48 -39.70 -10.77
CA LEU A 121 -7.64 -39.56 -11.63
C LEU A 121 -7.73 -38.21 -12.29
N ILE A 122 -7.42 -37.15 -11.51
CA ILE A 122 -7.43 -35.74 -11.93
C ILE A 122 -6.08 -35.17 -11.54
N GLY A 123 -5.38 -34.54 -12.47
CA GLY A 123 -4.10 -33.87 -12.26
C GLY A 123 -3.45 -33.54 -13.59
N ASP A 124 -2.35 -32.81 -13.55
CA ASP A 124 -1.52 -32.58 -14.73
C ASP A 124 -0.99 -33.91 -15.25
N CYS A 125 -1.64 -34.42 -16.27
CA CYS A 125 -1.21 -35.63 -16.95
C CYS A 125 0.01 -35.27 -17.80
N LEU A 126 1.19 -35.41 -17.22
CA LEU A 126 2.47 -35.24 -17.92
C LEU A 126 2.58 -36.10 -19.18
N LEU A 127 1.79 -37.19 -19.25
CA LEU A 127 1.70 -38.05 -20.45
C LEU A 127 0.93 -37.36 -21.60
N TYR A 128 0.05 -36.40 -21.31
CA TYR A 128 -0.74 -35.72 -22.33
C TYR A 128 -0.19 -34.35 -22.69
N THR A 129 0.50 -33.69 -21.75
CA THR A 129 1.08 -32.35 -21.92
C THR A 129 2.58 -32.37 -22.15
N SER A 130 3.29 -33.44 -21.77
CA SER A 130 4.68 -33.56 -22.15
C SER A 130 4.80 -34.00 -23.60
N PRO A 131 5.66 -33.36 -24.39
CA PRO A 131 6.02 -33.88 -25.70
C PRO A 131 6.45 -35.35 -25.56
N SER A 132 6.18 -36.13 -26.57
CA SER A 132 6.50 -37.58 -26.62
C SER A 132 7.91 -37.84 -26.08
N PRO A 133 8.20 -39.02 -25.49
CA PRO A 133 9.57 -39.34 -25.05
C PRO A 133 10.65 -39.08 -26.12
N ARG A 134 10.25 -39.06 -27.39
CA ARG A 134 11.12 -38.67 -28.51
C ARG A 134 11.42 -37.17 -28.55
N ASP A 135 10.47 -36.33 -28.17
CA ASP A 135 10.64 -34.87 -28.16
C ASP A 135 11.47 -34.43 -26.94
N ALA A 136 11.39 -35.14 -25.83
CA ALA A 136 12.21 -34.89 -24.65
C ALA A 136 13.72 -35.13 -24.90
N THR A 137 14.06 -35.99 -25.89
CA THR A 137 15.45 -36.21 -26.29
C THR A 137 15.96 -35.16 -27.28
N LEU A 138 15.08 -34.58 -28.09
CA LEU A 138 15.43 -33.51 -29.04
C LEU A 138 15.68 -32.19 -28.36
N SER A 139 15.00 -31.88 -27.25
CA SER A 139 15.23 -30.63 -26.49
C SER A 139 16.57 -30.61 -25.71
N ARG A 140 17.30 -31.73 -25.66
CA ARG A 140 18.62 -31.82 -25.03
C ARG A 140 19.79 -31.73 -26.01
N MET A 141 19.54 -31.50 -27.29
CA MET A 141 20.64 -31.22 -28.22
C MET A 141 21.15 -29.81 -27.98
N PRO A 142 22.43 -29.61 -27.64
CA PRO A 142 22.99 -28.28 -27.56
C PRO A 142 22.90 -27.67 -28.96
N SER A 143 22.39 -26.45 -29.05
CA SER A 143 22.44 -25.64 -30.25
C SER A 143 23.94 -25.45 -30.58
N SER A 144 24.44 -26.20 -31.51
CA SER A 144 25.77 -26.02 -32.04
C SER A 144 25.79 -24.79 -32.95
N ALA A 145 26.56 -23.77 -32.52
CA ALA A 145 27.20 -22.67 -33.21
C ALA A 145 26.36 -21.90 -34.24
#